data_fd1f1dd4c1b61e56faa37758a23e993d
#
_entry.id   fd1f1dd4c1b61e56faa37758a23e993d
#
_cell.length_a   1.000
_cell.length_b   1.000
_cell.length_c   1.000
_cell.angle_alpha   90.00
_cell.angle_beta   90.00
_cell.angle_gamma   90.00
#
_symmetry.space_group_name_H-M   'P 1'
#
loop_
_entity.id
_entity.type
_entity.pdbx_description
1 polymer ?
#
loop_
_entity_poly.entity_id
_entity_poly.type
_entity_poly.pdbx_seq_one_letter_code
_entity_poly.pdbx_strand_id
1 'polypeptide(L)'
;SRINLHSLYSSNRQGWFPWVYTQCHIHPNMKILELGCGDGALWTQNMSLLPAEISVTLSDLSSGMLRDARRAIGPEDRRFTFRVFDCGRIPYENESFDLVIANHVLFYCEDIPGVCREIRRVLKPGGHFICSTYGSRHMQEVSRLVQDFDERIVLSADRLYERFGRENGNEILSPYFR
;
A
#
# COMPACT_ATOMS: atom_id res chain seq x y z
N SER A 1 13.55 -0.54 15.29
CA SER A 1 12.77 -1.05 14.14
C SER A 1 13.12 -0.24 12.89
N ARG A 2 12.86 -0.76 11.68
CA ARG A 2 13.07 -0.04 10.40
C ARG A 2 12.32 1.29 10.37
N ILE A 3 11.14 1.36 10.97
CA ILE A 3 10.33 2.58 11.09
C ILE A 3 11.09 3.68 11.80
N ASN A 4 11.75 3.35 12.94
CA ASN A 4 12.54 4.34 13.69
C ASN A 4 13.76 4.85 12.90
N LEU A 5 14.38 3.99 12.09
CA LEU A 5 15.49 4.39 11.24
C LEU A 5 15.05 5.47 10.24
N HIS A 6 13.93 5.23 9.56
CA HIS A 6 13.40 6.22 8.61
C HIS A 6 12.94 7.51 9.29
N SER A 7 12.29 7.44 10.44
CA SER A 7 11.82 8.64 11.15
C SER A 7 12.95 9.52 11.71
N LEU A 8 14.08 8.90 12.11
CA LEU A 8 15.19 9.62 12.75
C LEU A 8 16.25 10.10 11.75
N TYR A 9 16.45 9.39 10.64
CA TYR A 9 17.58 9.61 9.74
C TYR A 9 17.20 9.94 8.30
N SER A 10 15.91 9.96 7.95
CA SER A 10 15.48 10.37 6.61
C SER A 10 15.73 11.87 6.41
N SER A 11 16.39 12.23 5.32
CA SER A 11 16.52 13.62 4.88
C SER A 11 15.22 14.18 4.28
N ASN A 12 14.27 13.31 3.90
CA ASN A 12 12.96 13.70 3.43
C ASN A 12 12.05 14.03 4.60
N ARG A 13 11.79 15.34 4.81
CA ARG A 13 10.95 15.86 5.90
C ARG A 13 9.45 15.60 5.70
N GLN A 14 8.99 15.40 4.47
CA GLN A 14 7.58 15.14 4.18
C GLN A 14 7.12 13.80 4.76
N GLY A 15 8.01 12.80 4.79
CA GLY A 15 7.67 11.44 5.17
C GLY A 15 6.94 10.66 4.06
N TRP A 16 6.92 9.33 4.23
CA TRP A 16 6.38 8.42 3.22
C TRP A 16 4.87 8.55 3.04
N PHE A 17 4.10 8.38 4.10
CA PHE A 17 2.64 8.37 4.01
C PHE A 17 2.02 9.73 3.65
N PRO A 18 2.51 10.88 4.14
CA PRO A 18 2.10 12.17 3.62
C PRO A 18 2.39 12.35 2.13
N TRP A 19 3.54 11.86 1.64
CA TRP A 19 3.86 11.89 0.22
C TRP A 19 2.91 11.01 -0.60
N VAL A 20 2.67 9.75 -0.18
CA VAL A 20 1.71 8.85 -0.84
C VAL A 20 0.32 9.47 -0.89
N TYR A 21 -0.13 10.08 0.21
CA TYR A 21 -1.43 10.74 0.26
C TYR A 21 -1.56 11.83 -0.81
N THR A 22 -0.51 12.63 -1.04
CA THR A 22 -0.55 13.67 -2.07
C THR A 22 -0.69 13.10 -3.49
N GLN A 23 -0.20 11.87 -3.73
CA GLN A 23 -0.35 11.20 -5.02
C GLN A 23 -1.77 10.64 -5.23
N CYS A 24 -2.53 10.44 -4.16
CA CYS A 24 -3.87 9.87 -4.22
C CYS A 24 -4.92 10.86 -4.74
N HIS A 25 -4.65 12.16 -4.77
CA HIS A 25 -5.58 13.21 -5.22
C HIS A 25 -7.00 13.03 -4.66
N ILE A 26 -7.08 12.77 -3.35
CA ILE A 26 -8.34 12.49 -2.67
C ILE A 26 -9.22 13.75 -2.64
N HIS A 27 -10.48 13.61 -3.04
CA HIS A 27 -11.46 14.68 -3.00
C HIS A 27 -12.81 14.19 -2.41
N PRO A 28 -13.74 15.09 -2.04
CA PRO A 28 -15.01 14.70 -1.45
C PRO A 28 -15.81 13.70 -2.30
N ASN A 29 -16.59 12.85 -1.64
CA ASN A 29 -17.46 11.82 -2.19
C ASN A 29 -16.76 10.62 -2.84
N MET A 30 -15.43 10.53 -2.78
CA MET A 30 -14.71 9.34 -3.27
C MET A 30 -15.01 8.11 -2.41
N LYS A 31 -15.16 6.96 -3.09
CA LYS A 31 -15.10 5.62 -2.50
C LYS A 31 -13.73 5.03 -2.76
N ILE A 32 -13.01 4.74 -1.70
CA ILE A 32 -11.61 4.35 -1.73
C ILE A 32 -11.46 2.95 -1.14
N LEU A 33 -10.65 2.12 -1.76
CA LEU A 33 -10.24 0.82 -1.24
C LEU A 33 -8.72 0.82 -1.04
N GLU A 34 -8.24 0.49 0.16
CA GLU A 34 -6.85 0.15 0.38
C GLU A 34 -6.70 -1.34 0.63
N LEU A 35 -5.84 -1.97 -0.16
CA LEU A 35 -5.44 -3.38 -0.06
C LEU A 35 -4.15 -3.46 0.76
N GLY A 36 -4.11 -4.31 1.79
CA GLY A 36 -2.95 -4.45 2.67
C GLY A 36 -2.65 -3.18 3.47
N CYS A 37 -3.66 -2.62 4.15
CA CYS A 37 -3.55 -1.34 4.87
C CYS A 37 -2.63 -1.37 6.09
N GLY A 38 -2.21 -2.56 6.55
CA GLY A 38 -1.42 -2.71 7.77
C GLY A 38 -2.11 -2.09 8.99
N ASP A 39 -1.38 -1.27 9.73
CA ASP A 39 -1.85 -0.54 10.91
C ASP A 39 -2.62 0.76 10.60
N GLY A 40 -2.89 1.05 9.32
CA GLY A 40 -3.61 2.23 8.89
C GLY A 40 -2.79 3.53 8.89
N ALA A 41 -1.47 3.44 8.86
CA ALA A 41 -0.57 4.60 8.96
C ALA A 41 -0.78 5.63 7.84
N LEU A 42 -1.18 5.23 6.62
CA LEU A 42 -1.52 6.17 5.55
C LEU A 42 -2.61 7.14 5.99
N TRP A 43 -3.61 6.67 6.70
CA TRP A 43 -4.78 7.45 7.10
C TRP A 43 -4.53 8.23 8.39
N THR A 44 -3.95 7.59 9.40
CA THR A 44 -3.70 8.23 10.69
C THR A 44 -2.75 9.42 10.59
N GLN A 45 -1.74 9.34 9.70
CA GLN A 45 -0.79 10.45 9.48
C GLN A 45 -1.36 11.58 8.62
N ASN A 46 -2.50 11.38 7.96
CA ASN A 46 -3.13 12.38 7.09
C ASN A 46 -4.56 12.73 7.52
N MET A 47 -4.97 12.34 8.73
CA MET A 47 -6.34 12.46 9.22
C MET A 47 -6.93 13.86 9.10
N SER A 48 -6.13 14.89 9.35
CA SER A 48 -6.54 16.30 9.28
C SER A 48 -6.77 16.80 7.85
N LEU A 49 -6.30 16.06 6.84
CA LEU A 49 -6.43 16.43 5.44
C LEU A 49 -7.62 15.73 4.76
N LEU A 50 -8.25 14.78 5.46
CA LEU A 50 -9.33 13.97 4.88
C LEU A 50 -10.61 14.77 4.73
N PRO A 51 -11.26 14.77 3.55
CA PRO A 51 -12.61 15.28 3.41
C PRO A 51 -13.60 14.58 4.35
N ALA A 52 -14.65 15.29 4.77
CA ALA A 52 -15.69 14.71 5.60
C ALA A 52 -16.51 13.64 4.83
N GLU A 53 -16.75 13.90 3.55
CA GLU A 53 -17.61 13.09 2.69
C GLU A 53 -16.77 12.11 1.85
N ILE A 54 -16.03 11.20 2.50
CA ILE A 54 -15.36 10.07 1.83
C ILE A 54 -15.79 8.76 2.46
N SER A 55 -15.64 7.67 1.71
CA SER A 55 -15.83 6.32 2.20
C SER A 55 -14.57 5.50 1.90
N VAL A 56 -13.91 5.02 2.94
CA VAL A 56 -12.66 4.28 2.84
C VAL A 56 -12.86 2.87 3.35
N THR A 57 -12.61 1.88 2.52
CA THR A 57 -12.51 0.48 2.92
C THR A 57 -11.03 0.12 3.11
N LEU A 58 -10.68 -0.31 4.30
CA LEU A 58 -9.35 -0.82 4.64
C LEU A 58 -9.40 -2.34 4.68
N SER A 59 -8.54 -2.99 3.90
CA SER A 59 -8.43 -4.45 3.91
C SER A 59 -7.01 -4.90 4.20
N ASP A 60 -6.93 -6.03 4.88
CA ASP A 60 -5.69 -6.75 5.14
C ASP A 60 -6.01 -8.23 5.35
N LEU A 61 -5.07 -9.13 5.07
CA LEU A 61 -5.19 -10.55 5.40
C LEU A 61 -5.10 -10.78 6.92
N SER A 62 -4.37 -9.91 7.62
CA SER A 62 -4.19 -9.95 9.06
C SER A 62 -5.32 -9.24 9.79
N SER A 63 -6.20 -9.99 10.43
CA SER A 63 -7.20 -9.43 11.35
C SER A 63 -6.57 -8.64 12.51
N GLY A 64 -5.32 -8.95 12.88
CA GLY A 64 -4.54 -8.22 13.88
C GLY A 64 -4.23 -6.81 13.41
N MET A 65 -3.70 -6.66 12.20
CA MET A 65 -3.42 -5.35 11.59
C MET A 65 -4.68 -4.49 11.52
N LEU A 66 -5.80 -5.07 11.09
CA LEU A 66 -7.07 -4.34 11.03
C LEU A 66 -7.59 -3.90 12.40
N ARG A 67 -7.37 -4.69 13.47
CA ARG A 67 -7.70 -4.25 14.84
C ARG A 67 -6.85 -3.05 15.25
N ASP A 68 -5.56 -3.09 14.93
CA ASP A 68 -4.64 -1.99 15.24
C ASP A 68 -4.97 -0.73 14.42
N ALA A 69 -5.25 -0.87 13.13
CA ALA A 69 -5.72 0.21 12.26
C ALA A 69 -7.02 0.86 12.80
N ARG A 70 -8.01 0.04 13.17
CA ARG A 70 -9.28 0.51 13.73
C ARG A 70 -9.08 1.27 15.03
N ARG A 71 -8.19 0.80 15.90
CA ARG A 71 -7.86 1.48 17.15
C ARG A 71 -7.17 2.82 16.91
N ALA A 72 -6.23 2.86 15.95
CA ALA A 72 -5.45 4.05 15.64
C ALA A 72 -6.28 5.14 14.96
N ILE A 73 -7.18 4.76 14.02
CA ILE A 73 -8.07 5.68 13.31
C ILE A 73 -9.19 6.19 14.23
N GLY A 74 -9.68 5.34 15.13
CA GLY A 74 -10.84 5.58 15.96
C GLY A 74 -12.04 4.76 15.50
N PRO A 75 -12.61 3.92 16.40
CA PRO A 75 -13.68 2.99 16.06
C PRO A 75 -14.99 3.68 15.64
N GLU A 76 -15.16 4.95 15.99
CA GLU A 76 -16.37 5.76 15.74
C GLU A 76 -16.29 6.56 14.42
N ASP A 77 -15.13 6.57 13.74
CA ASP A 77 -15.01 7.28 12.46
C ASP A 77 -15.73 6.52 11.35
N ARG A 78 -16.93 7.01 11.00
CA ARG A 78 -17.83 6.39 10.03
C ARG A 78 -17.35 6.46 8.58
N ARG A 79 -16.28 7.19 8.31
CA ARG A 79 -15.64 7.21 6.98
C ARG A 79 -14.96 5.89 6.67
N PHE A 80 -14.62 5.08 7.69
CA PHE A 80 -13.80 3.88 7.54
C PHE A 80 -14.57 2.58 7.79
N THR A 81 -14.35 1.63 6.89
CA THR A 81 -14.81 0.24 7.00
C THR A 81 -13.60 -0.69 6.99
N PHE A 82 -13.56 -1.69 7.85
CA PHE A 82 -12.45 -2.63 7.99
C PHE A 82 -12.90 -4.04 7.61
N ARG A 83 -12.20 -4.68 6.65
CA ARG A 83 -12.58 -6.00 6.14
C ARG A 83 -11.38 -6.90 5.89
N VAL A 84 -11.45 -8.14 6.39
CA VAL A 84 -10.46 -9.18 6.10
C VAL A 84 -10.82 -9.85 4.78
N PHE A 85 -9.97 -9.77 3.77
CA PHE A 85 -10.06 -10.54 2.53
C PHE A 85 -8.74 -10.54 1.77
N ASP A 86 -8.60 -11.50 0.85
CA ASP A 86 -7.50 -11.58 -0.09
C ASP A 86 -7.70 -10.63 -1.26
N CYS A 87 -6.66 -9.88 -1.64
CA CYS A 87 -6.69 -8.95 -2.78
C CYS A 87 -6.90 -9.67 -4.13
N GLY A 88 -6.64 -10.97 -4.22
CA GLY A 88 -6.99 -11.80 -5.38
C GLY A 88 -8.47 -12.12 -5.51
N ARG A 89 -9.29 -11.80 -4.48
CA ARG A 89 -10.75 -11.97 -4.50
C ARG A 89 -11.43 -10.86 -3.71
N ILE A 90 -11.66 -9.74 -4.34
CA ILE A 90 -12.24 -8.56 -3.72
C ILE A 90 -13.77 -8.70 -3.60
N PRO A 91 -14.36 -8.75 -2.38
CA PRO A 91 -15.78 -9.03 -2.17
C PRO A 91 -16.67 -7.79 -2.37
N TYR A 92 -16.49 -7.14 -3.51
CA TYR A 92 -17.25 -5.97 -3.93
C TYR A 92 -17.69 -6.14 -5.39
N GLU A 93 -18.80 -5.47 -5.74
CA GLU A 93 -19.33 -5.42 -7.09
C GLU A 93 -18.36 -4.70 -8.05
N ASN A 94 -18.55 -4.92 -9.36
CA ASN A 94 -17.84 -4.16 -10.38
C ASN A 94 -18.05 -2.65 -10.19
N GLU A 95 -17.04 -1.87 -10.55
CA GLU A 95 -17.15 -0.39 -10.60
C GLU A 95 -17.58 0.23 -9.26
N SER A 96 -17.09 -0.32 -8.14
CA SER A 96 -17.45 0.12 -6.78
C SER A 96 -16.62 1.29 -6.27
N PHE A 97 -15.37 1.46 -6.75
CA PHE A 97 -14.40 2.38 -6.18
C PHE A 97 -13.87 3.39 -7.18
N ASP A 98 -13.65 4.62 -6.71
CA ASP A 98 -13.01 5.69 -7.46
C ASP A 98 -11.48 5.58 -7.41
N LEU A 99 -10.95 5.02 -6.30
CA LEU A 99 -9.53 4.84 -6.06
C LEU A 99 -9.27 3.50 -5.38
N VAL A 100 -8.30 2.75 -5.88
CA VAL A 100 -7.72 1.59 -5.19
C VAL A 100 -6.26 1.87 -4.89
N ILE A 101 -5.82 1.57 -3.67
CA ILE A 101 -4.45 1.78 -3.19
C ILE A 101 -3.87 0.44 -2.76
N ALA A 102 -2.62 0.15 -3.14
CA ALA A 102 -1.87 -1.03 -2.70
C ALA A 102 -0.41 -0.65 -2.36
N ASN A 103 -0.19 -0.17 -1.13
CA ASN A 103 1.13 0.24 -0.67
C ASN A 103 1.97 -0.96 -0.22
N HIS A 104 3.05 -1.26 -0.94
CA HIS A 104 3.96 -2.37 -0.64
C HIS A 104 3.25 -3.73 -0.49
N VAL A 105 2.30 -4.04 -1.36
CA VAL A 105 1.46 -5.24 -1.30
C VAL A 105 1.73 -6.21 -2.43
N LEU A 106 1.78 -5.75 -3.69
CA LEU A 106 1.74 -6.62 -4.87
C LEU A 106 2.85 -7.68 -4.90
N PHE A 107 4.02 -7.39 -4.41
CA PHE A 107 5.12 -8.35 -4.37
C PHE A 107 4.90 -9.52 -3.39
N TYR A 108 3.91 -9.44 -2.50
CA TYR A 108 3.50 -10.56 -1.65
C TYR A 108 2.44 -11.46 -2.30
N CYS A 109 1.79 -10.98 -3.37
CA CYS A 109 0.74 -11.73 -4.05
C CYS A 109 1.33 -12.87 -4.91
N GLU A 110 0.71 -14.05 -4.88
CA GLU A 110 1.14 -15.18 -5.70
C GLU A 110 0.71 -15.00 -7.16
N ASP A 111 -0.52 -14.54 -7.41
CA ASP A 111 -1.08 -14.24 -8.73
C ASP A 111 -1.29 -12.74 -8.92
N ILE A 112 -0.21 -12.00 -9.22
CA ILE A 112 -0.29 -10.56 -9.46
C ILE A 112 -1.24 -10.22 -10.64
N PRO A 113 -1.21 -10.95 -11.79
CA PRO A 113 -2.19 -10.77 -12.84
C PRO A 113 -3.64 -10.91 -12.39
N GLY A 114 -3.95 -11.88 -11.53
CA GLY A 114 -5.27 -12.07 -10.93
C GLY A 114 -5.70 -10.89 -10.07
N VAL A 115 -4.79 -10.42 -9.22
CA VAL A 115 -5.02 -9.21 -8.40
C VAL A 115 -5.27 -7.99 -9.28
N CYS A 116 -4.51 -7.78 -10.35
CA CYS A 116 -4.71 -6.68 -11.28
C CYS A 116 -6.08 -6.73 -11.96
N ARG A 117 -6.55 -7.93 -12.34
CA ARG A 117 -7.92 -8.11 -12.88
C ARG A 117 -9.00 -7.74 -11.87
N GLU A 118 -8.85 -8.17 -10.62
CA GLU A 118 -9.80 -7.83 -9.55
C GLU A 118 -9.81 -6.31 -9.25
N ILE A 119 -8.64 -5.69 -9.16
CA ILE A 119 -8.53 -4.23 -8.99
C ILE A 119 -9.24 -3.51 -10.16
N ARG A 120 -8.94 -3.93 -11.40
CA ARG A 120 -9.57 -3.33 -12.59
C ARG A 120 -11.09 -3.52 -12.60
N ARG A 121 -11.57 -4.67 -12.15
CA ARG A 121 -13.00 -4.99 -12.06
C ARG A 121 -13.74 -4.07 -11.09
N VAL A 122 -13.16 -3.82 -9.92
CA VAL A 122 -13.82 -3.01 -8.88
C VAL A 122 -13.63 -1.51 -9.06
N LEU A 123 -12.69 -1.07 -9.91
CA LEU A 123 -12.52 0.33 -10.26
C LEU A 123 -13.62 0.79 -11.22
N LYS A 124 -14.20 1.94 -10.92
CA LYS A 124 -15.13 2.65 -11.83
C LYS A 124 -14.41 3.06 -13.13
N PRO A 125 -15.14 3.30 -14.23
CA PRO A 125 -14.60 4.00 -15.39
C PRO A 125 -13.98 5.35 -14.95
N GLY A 126 -12.73 5.59 -15.34
CA GLY A 126 -11.97 6.77 -14.88
C GLY A 126 -11.43 6.71 -13.46
N GLY A 127 -11.66 5.62 -12.74
CA GLY A 127 -11.05 5.39 -11.43
C GLY A 127 -9.54 5.12 -11.53
N HIS A 128 -8.81 5.36 -10.44
CA HIS A 128 -7.35 5.28 -10.41
C HIS A 128 -6.86 4.13 -9.53
N PHE A 129 -5.75 3.52 -9.96
CA PHE A 129 -5.00 2.57 -9.15
C PHE A 129 -3.65 3.17 -8.78
N ILE A 130 -3.33 3.19 -7.49
CA ILE A 130 -2.05 3.65 -6.97
C ILE A 130 -1.41 2.50 -6.21
N CYS A 131 -0.19 2.16 -6.58
CA CYS A 131 0.59 1.18 -5.85
C CYS A 131 2.02 1.67 -5.62
N SER A 132 2.66 1.11 -4.62
CA SER A 132 4.06 1.37 -4.36
C SER A 132 4.85 0.07 -4.25
N THR A 133 6.12 0.17 -4.62
CA THR A 133 7.10 -0.89 -4.50
C THR A 133 8.49 -0.30 -4.31
N TYR A 134 9.48 -1.16 -4.17
CA TYR A 134 10.89 -0.77 -4.13
C TYR A 134 11.67 -1.47 -5.26
N GLY A 135 12.85 -0.97 -5.57
CA GLY A 135 13.72 -1.54 -6.60
C GLY A 135 14.90 -2.28 -6.00
N SER A 136 15.72 -2.87 -6.87
CA SER A 136 16.87 -3.70 -6.52
C SER A 136 17.95 -2.98 -5.67
N ARG A 137 17.99 -1.64 -5.74
CA ARG A 137 18.95 -0.83 -4.96
C ARG A 137 18.43 -0.36 -3.60
N HIS A 138 17.22 -0.79 -3.22
CA HIS A 138 16.66 -0.41 -1.91
C HIS A 138 17.54 -0.90 -0.76
N MET A 139 17.96 0.02 0.11
CA MET A 139 18.84 -0.23 1.25
C MET A 139 20.19 -0.90 0.89
N GLN A 140 20.69 -0.68 -0.31
CA GLN A 140 21.94 -1.28 -0.80
C GLN A 140 23.14 -0.92 0.07
N GLU A 141 23.19 0.30 0.59
CA GLU A 141 24.25 0.77 1.48
C GLU A 141 24.25 0.01 2.81
N VAL A 142 23.07 -0.25 3.37
CA VAL A 142 22.92 -1.04 4.60
C VAL A 142 23.35 -2.49 4.36
N SER A 143 22.98 -3.05 3.20
CA SER A 143 23.40 -4.41 2.81
C SER A 143 24.93 -4.51 2.70
N ARG A 144 25.59 -3.50 2.10
CA ARG A 144 27.05 -3.45 2.01
C ARG A 144 27.71 -3.37 3.38
N LEU A 145 27.25 -2.46 4.24
CA LEU A 145 27.78 -2.31 5.60
C LEU A 145 27.70 -3.62 6.41
N VAL A 146 26.61 -4.35 6.26
CA VAL A 146 26.43 -5.63 6.96
C VAL A 146 27.34 -6.70 6.37
N GLN A 147 27.49 -6.76 5.05
CA GLN A 147 28.39 -7.70 4.36
C GLN A 147 29.85 -7.40 4.65
N ASP A 148 30.25 -6.13 4.79
CA ASP A 148 31.60 -5.72 5.19
C ASP A 148 31.92 -6.17 6.63
N PHE A 149 30.89 -6.26 7.48
CA PHE A 149 31.05 -6.77 8.85
C PHE A 149 31.09 -8.30 8.90
N ASP A 150 30.17 -8.98 8.20
CA ASP A 150 30.13 -10.44 8.06
C ASP A 150 29.43 -10.82 6.75
N GLU A 151 30.21 -11.30 5.78
CA GLU A 151 29.75 -11.68 4.45
C GLU A 151 28.66 -12.78 4.43
N ARG A 152 28.52 -13.52 5.54
CA ARG A 152 27.48 -14.55 5.70
C ARG A 152 26.11 -13.99 6.02
N ILE A 153 26.00 -12.72 6.41
CA ILE A 153 24.72 -12.09 6.76
C ILE A 153 24.04 -11.60 5.50
N VAL A 154 22.86 -12.16 5.23
CA VAL A 154 21.94 -11.72 4.17
C VAL A 154 20.77 -11.01 4.82
N LEU A 155 20.61 -9.70 4.59
CA LEU A 155 19.55 -8.89 5.21
C LEU A 155 18.15 -9.26 4.71
N SER A 156 18.02 -9.74 3.49
CA SER A 156 16.78 -10.25 2.92
C SER A 156 17.11 -11.32 1.91
N ALA A 157 16.72 -12.55 2.22
CA ALA A 157 16.83 -13.68 1.28
C ALA A 157 15.77 -13.55 0.16
N ASP A 158 14.63 -12.95 0.46
CA ASP A 158 13.52 -12.77 -0.47
C ASP A 158 13.73 -11.50 -1.30
N ARG A 159 14.04 -11.69 -2.57
CA ARG A 159 14.14 -10.59 -3.56
C ARG A 159 12.74 -10.24 -4.09
N LEU A 160 11.87 -9.75 -3.21
CA LEU A 160 10.47 -9.45 -3.55
C LEU A 160 10.33 -8.47 -4.71
N TYR A 161 11.31 -7.57 -4.92
CA TYR A 161 11.37 -6.67 -6.07
C TYR A 161 11.48 -7.41 -7.42
N GLU A 162 11.95 -8.65 -7.45
CA GLU A 162 11.96 -9.46 -8.68
C GLU A 162 10.55 -9.90 -9.07
N ARG A 163 9.65 -10.07 -8.09
CA ARG A 163 8.23 -10.39 -8.34
C ARG A 163 7.45 -9.17 -8.78
N PHE A 164 7.60 -8.06 -8.07
CA PHE A 164 7.01 -6.76 -8.41
C PHE A 164 7.89 -5.65 -7.83
N GLY A 165 8.69 -5.05 -8.67
CA GLY A 165 9.66 -4.01 -8.32
C GLY A 165 9.57 -2.81 -9.25
N ARG A 166 10.44 -1.84 -9.00
CA ARG A 166 10.55 -0.64 -9.85
C ARG A 166 10.93 -1.00 -11.29
N GLU A 167 11.72 -2.05 -11.46
CA GLU A 167 12.30 -2.46 -12.73
C GLU A 167 11.29 -3.13 -13.66
N ASN A 168 10.31 -3.87 -13.11
CA ASN A 168 9.35 -4.67 -13.88
C ASN A 168 7.88 -4.25 -13.67
N GLY A 169 7.60 -3.37 -12.70
CA GLY A 169 6.24 -3.00 -12.32
C GLY A 169 5.42 -2.40 -13.47
N ASN A 170 6.04 -1.56 -14.31
CA ASN A 170 5.35 -0.99 -15.46
C ASN A 170 4.94 -2.05 -16.50
N GLU A 171 5.82 -3.01 -16.78
CA GLU A 171 5.52 -4.12 -17.70
C GLU A 171 4.37 -4.99 -17.18
N ILE A 172 4.37 -5.27 -15.87
CA ILE A 172 3.33 -6.07 -15.21
C ILE A 172 1.98 -5.35 -15.22
N LEU A 173 1.96 -4.02 -14.99
CA LEU A 173 0.72 -3.26 -14.83
C LEU A 173 0.10 -2.80 -16.15
N SER A 174 0.92 -2.52 -17.17
CA SER A 174 0.47 -1.92 -18.44
C SER A 174 -0.62 -2.70 -19.20
N PRO A 175 -0.75 -4.05 -19.08
CA PRO A 175 -1.87 -4.77 -19.68
C PRO A 175 -3.24 -4.45 -19.06
N TYR A 176 -3.27 -3.95 -17.83
CA TYR A 176 -4.49 -3.74 -17.04
C TYR A 176 -4.85 -2.27 -16.85
N PHE A 177 -3.86 -1.39 -16.80
CA PHE A 177 -4.01 0.03 -16.48
C PHE A 177 -3.30 0.88 -17.54
N ARG A 178 -3.90 2.03 -17.86
CA ARG A 178 -3.37 3.00 -18.82
C ARG A 178 -2.97 4.30 -18.13
#